data_e067ca574f1a5dad66bf6d1610ba14f4
#
_entry.id   e067ca574f1a5dad66bf6d1610ba14f4
#
_cell.length_a   1.000
_cell.length_b   1.000
_cell.length_c   1.000
_cell.angle_alpha   90.00
_cell.angle_beta   90.00
_cell.angle_gamma   90.00
#
_symmetry.space_group_name_H-M   'P 1'
#
loop_
_entity.id
_entity.type
_entity.pdbx_description
1 polymer ?
#
loop_
_entity_poly.entity_id
_entity_poly.type
_entity_poly.pdbx_seq_one_letter_code
_entity_poly.pdbx_strand_id
1 'polypeptide(L)'
;MVIKSVELSLVCGVTSIIPAGTLPEFAFAGRSNVGKSTLINGLMNRKALARVSSQPGKTQTINYYRINEQFHLVDLPGYGYARANVKVKEQWGKMIERYLSTSAQLRAVFLLLDIRHEPTGQDVMMYDWILQAGFTPVIIATKADKIKRSQIQKQVALLRRTLREESHVDAGTAGAQSLQIIPWSGETKSGREEIYAVLDGFLADADIGGGE
;
A
#
# COMPACT_ATOMS: atom_id res chain seq x y z
N MET A 1 -0.84 12.84 -13.33
CA MET A 1 -1.45 11.58 -13.89
C MET A 1 -2.93 11.77 -14.25
N VAL A 2 -3.42 11.21 -15.39
CA VAL A 2 -4.84 11.21 -15.76
C VAL A 2 -5.30 9.77 -15.93
N ILE A 3 -6.31 9.35 -15.15
CA ILE A 3 -6.87 8.01 -15.20
C ILE A 3 -8.03 7.96 -16.23
N LYS A 4 -7.81 7.31 -17.36
CA LYS A 4 -8.78 7.16 -18.46
C LYS A 4 -9.54 5.83 -18.36
N SER A 5 -8.82 4.73 -18.17
CA SER A 5 -9.39 3.39 -18.07
C SER A 5 -8.95 2.68 -16.79
N VAL A 6 -9.85 1.86 -16.24
CA VAL A 6 -9.60 1.02 -15.07
C VAL A 6 -10.34 -0.30 -15.26
N GLU A 7 -9.63 -1.40 -15.04
CA GLU A 7 -10.18 -2.75 -15.10
C GLU A 7 -9.67 -3.59 -13.94
N LEU A 8 -10.53 -4.38 -13.31
CA LEU A 8 -10.10 -5.46 -12.41
C LEU A 8 -9.60 -6.62 -13.29
N SER A 9 -8.28 -6.67 -13.52
CA SER A 9 -7.67 -7.59 -14.48
C SER A 9 -7.41 -8.98 -13.90
N LEU A 10 -7.13 -9.05 -12.58
CA LEU A 10 -6.78 -10.31 -11.93
C LEU A 10 -7.15 -10.30 -10.46
N VAL A 11 -7.52 -11.49 -9.94
CA VAL A 11 -7.80 -11.74 -8.52
C VAL A 11 -7.06 -13.02 -8.11
N CYS A 12 -6.07 -12.90 -7.22
CA CYS A 12 -5.30 -14.02 -6.69
C CYS A 12 -5.73 -14.37 -5.27
N GLY A 13 -6.13 -15.61 -5.04
CA GLY A 13 -6.36 -16.18 -3.71
C GLY A 13 -5.07 -16.71 -3.08
N VAL A 14 -5.18 -17.26 -1.86
CA VAL A 14 -4.03 -17.76 -1.07
C VAL A 14 -3.22 -18.83 -1.82
N THR A 15 -3.88 -19.70 -2.59
CA THR A 15 -3.25 -20.79 -3.35
C THR A 15 -2.92 -20.43 -4.80
N SER A 16 -3.28 -19.23 -5.26
CA SER A 16 -3.02 -18.81 -6.63
C SER A 16 -1.53 -18.61 -6.88
N ILE A 17 -1.08 -18.98 -8.08
CA ILE A 17 0.24 -18.58 -8.57
C ILE A 17 0.16 -17.10 -8.93
N ILE A 18 1.13 -16.32 -8.46
CA ILE A 18 1.27 -14.92 -8.86
C ILE A 18 1.79 -14.93 -10.29
N PRO A 19 1.06 -14.37 -11.26
CA PRO A 19 1.49 -14.43 -12.66
C PRO A 19 2.73 -13.57 -12.89
N ALA A 20 3.57 -14.01 -13.81
CA ALA A 20 4.62 -13.15 -14.36
C ALA A 20 3.95 -12.11 -15.26
N GLY A 21 3.74 -10.91 -14.72
CA GLY A 21 3.19 -9.76 -15.46
C GLY A 21 4.28 -9.07 -16.29
N THR A 22 3.87 -8.15 -17.13
CA THR A 22 4.77 -7.27 -17.92
C THR A 22 4.63 -5.80 -17.52
N LEU A 23 3.52 -5.43 -16.88
CA LEU A 23 3.25 -4.05 -16.49
C LEU A 23 3.77 -3.75 -15.08
N PRO A 24 4.32 -2.56 -14.83
CA PRO A 24 4.71 -2.13 -13.50
C PRO A 24 3.58 -2.29 -12.47
N GLU A 25 3.92 -2.68 -11.25
CA GLU A 25 2.98 -2.90 -10.16
C GLU A 25 3.27 -1.95 -9.00
N PHE A 26 2.20 -1.36 -8.45
CA PHE A 26 2.22 -0.51 -7.27
C PHE A 26 1.31 -1.12 -6.21
N ALA A 27 1.91 -1.66 -5.16
CA ALA A 27 1.17 -2.39 -4.13
C ALA A 27 0.70 -1.48 -2.99
N PHE A 28 -0.50 -1.75 -2.49
CA PHE A 28 -1.11 -1.05 -1.37
C PHE A 28 -1.34 -2.03 -0.23
N ALA A 29 -0.61 -1.83 0.87
CA ALA A 29 -0.72 -2.59 2.11
C ALA A 29 -1.34 -1.73 3.21
N GLY A 30 -2.01 -2.34 4.18
CA GLY A 30 -2.56 -1.63 5.31
C GLY A 30 -3.53 -2.48 6.12
N ARG A 31 -3.78 -2.07 7.36
CA ARG A 31 -4.73 -2.77 8.24
C ARG A 31 -6.14 -2.74 7.69
N SER A 32 -6.93 -3.72 8.10
CA SER A 32 -8.38 -3.70 7.87
C SER A 32 -8.98 -2.39 8.40
N ASN A 33 -9.82 -1.74 7.58
CA ASN A 33 -10.47 -0.46 7.88
C ASN A 33 -9.53 0.77 8.00
N VAL A 34 -8.30 0.68 7.55
CA VAL A 34 -7.37 1.84 7.49
C VAL A 34 -7.78 2.88 6.44
N GLY A 35 -8.61 2.49 5.46
CA GLY A 35 -9.03 3.33 4.35
C GLY A 35 -8.44 2.95 3.00
N LYS A 36 -7.85 1.74 2.88
CA LYS A 36 -7.16 1.27 1.67
C LYS A 36 -8.06 1.27 0.44
N SER A 37 -9.23 0.64 0.49
CA SER A 37 -10.19 0.65 -0.63
C SER A 37 -10.72 2.05 -0.98
N THR A 38 -10.84 2.93 0.03
CA THR A 38 -11.21 4.34 -0.19
C THR A 38 -10.12 5.09 -0.95
N LEU A 39 -8.85 4.85 -0.60
CA LEU A 39 -7.72 5.44 -1.30
C LEU A 39 -7.66 4.93 -2.74
N ILE A 40 -7.66 3.60 -2.94
CA ILE A 40 -7.57 2.98 -4.27
C ILE A 40 -8.71 3.48 -5.18
N ASN A 41 -9.95 3.49 -4.68
CA ASN A 41 -11.08 4.07 -5.41
C ASN A 41 -10.88 5.56 -5.73
N GLY A 42 -10.30 6.32 -4.78
CA GLY A 42 -9.98 7.73 -4.95
C GLY A 42 -8.93 7.98 -6.03
N LEU A 43 -7.90 7.15 -6.08
CA LEU A 43 -6.85 7.19 -7.11
C LEU A 43 -7.42 6.79 -8.48
N MET A 44 -8.22 5.75 -8.54
CA MET A 44 -8.86 5.30 -9.78
C MET A 44 -9.97 6.22 -10.28
N ASN A 45 -10.36 7.22 -9.48
CA ASN A 45 -11.53 8.06 -9.73
C ASN A 45 -12.81 7.23 -9.97
N ARG A 46 -13.01 6.20 -9.16
CA ARG A 46 -14.18 5.29 -9.18
C ARG A 46 -14.86 5.27 -7.81
N LYS A 47 -16.18 5.08 -7.78
CA LYS A 47 -16.94 5.14 -6.52
C LYS A 47 -16.83 3.85 -5.69
N ALA A 48 -16.71 2.68 -6.30
CA ALA A 48 -16.80 1.39 -5.61
C ALA A 48 -16.19 0.21 -6.37
N LEU A 49 -15.14 0.40 -7.16
CA LEU A 49 -14.50 -0.69 -7.90
C LEU A 49 -13.66 -1.56 -6.95
N ALA A 50 -12.83 -0.93 -6.12
CA ALA A 50 -12.22 -1.62 -4.98
C ALA A 50 -13.28 -1.78 -3.88
N ARG A 51 -13.58 -3.04 -3.54
CA ARG A 51 -14.65 -3.32 -2.58
C ARG A 51 -14.25 -2.86 -1.19
N VAL A 52 -15.05 -1.98 -0.61
CA VAL A 52 -15.03 -1.70 0.82
C VAL A 52 -15.67 -2.92 1.51
N SER A 53 -14.86 -3.89 1.91
CA SER A 53 -15.40 -5.07 2.60
C SER A 53 -15.72 -4.69 4.05
N SER A 54 -17.00 -4.51 4.33
CA SER A 54 -17.54 -4.41 5.68
C SER A 54 -17.82 -5.79 6.31
N GLN A 55 -17.66 -6.89 5.55
CA GLN A 55 -17.93 -8.24 6.05
C GLN A 55 -16.64 -8.98 6.37
N PRO A 56 -16.48 -9.37 7.64
CA PRO A 56 -15.36 -10.18 8.11
C PRO A 56 -15.47 -11.63 7.61
N GLY A 57 -14.35 -12.23 7.21
CA GLY A 57 -14.26 -13.67 6.94
C GLY A 57 -14.37 -14.10 5.48
N LYS A 58 -14.54 -13.21 4.52
CA LYS A 58 -14.39 -13.57 3.09
C LYS A 58 -12.91 -13.76 2.76
N THR A 59 -12.61 -14.75 1.94
CA THR A 59 -11.28 -15.06 1.39
C THR A 59 -10.63 -13.78 0.92
N GLN A 60 -9.57 -13.37 1.58
CA GLN A 60 -8.84 -12.17 1.18
C GLN A 60 -8.00 -12.53 -0.04
N THR A 61 -8.01 -11.63 -1.02
CA THR A 61 -7.36 -11.80 -2.31
C THR A 61 -6.41 -10.63 -2.57
N ILE A 62 -5.41 -10.85 -3.39
CA ILE A 62 -4.66 -9.78 -4.04
C ILE A 62 -5.45 -9.42 -5.30
N ASN A 63 -5.82 -8.14 -5.43
CA ASN A 63 -6.60 -7.67 -6.56
C ASN A 63 -5.76 -6.71 -7.41
N TYR A 64 -5.69 -6.97 -8.71
CA TYR A 64 -4.93 -6.18 -9.66
C TYR A 64 -5.88 -5.31 -10.47
N TYR A 65 -5.75 -4.00 -10.34
CA TYR A 65 -6.48 -3.02 -11.12
C TYR A 65 -5.55 -2.46 -12.20
N ARG A 66 -5.80 -2.82 -13.46
CA ARG A 66 -5.06 -2.31 -14.61
C ARG A 66 -5.50 -0.88 -14.91
N ILE A 67 -4.55 0.03 -14.96
CA ILE A 67 -4.76 1.46 -15.13
C ILE A 67 -4.19 1.89 -16.47
N ASN A 68 -5.01 2.50 -17.32
CA ASN A 68 -4.63 3.04 -18.63
C ASN A 68 -3.88 2.03 -19.53
N GLU A 69 -3.97 0.74 -19.23
CA GLU A 69 -3.19 -0.33 -19.85
C GLU A 69 -1.66 -0.20 -19.65
N GLN A 70 -1.23 0.63 -18.71
CA GLN A 70 0.17 0.98 -18.49
C GLN A 70 0.76 0.38 -17.21
N PHE A 71 -0.03 0.21 -16.15
CA PHE A 71 0.43 -0.31 -14.86
C PHE A 71 -0.72 -0.91 -14.05
N HIS A 72 -0.37 -1.59 -12.95
CA HIS A 72 -1.34 -2.11 -11.99
C HIS A 72 -1.28 -1.38 -10.64
N LEU A 73 -2.44 -1.02 -10.10
CA LEU A 73 -2.60 -0.83 -8.67
C LEU A 73 -2.95 -2.18 -8.06
N VAL A 74 -2.15 -2.64 -7.10
CA VAL A 74 -2.32 -3.97 -6.49
C VAL A 74 -2.82 -3.82 -5.06
N ASP A 75 -4.06 -4.23 -4.82
CA ASP A 75 -4.70 -4.19 -3.50
C ASP A 75 -4.36 -5.46 -2.72
N LEU A 76 -3.44 -5.35 -1.76
CA LEU A 76 -3.05 -6.46 -0.91
C LEU A 76 -4.11 -6.73 0.17
N PRO A 77 -4.23 -7.97 0.69
CA PRO A 77 -5.12 -8.27 1.80
C PRO A 77 -4.87 -7.36 3.00
N GLY A 78 -5.94 -6.86 3.61
CA GLY A 78 -5.84 -6.08 4.84
C GLY A 78 -5.44 -6.97 6.02
N TYR A 79 -4.35 -6.63 6.71
CA TYR A 79 -3.91 -7.33 7.92
C TYR A 79 -4.63 -6.80 9.18
N GLY A 80 -4.34 -7.42 10.34
CA GLY A 80 -4.83 -6.92 11.63
C GLY A 80 -6.31 -7.20 11.93
N TYR A 81 -6.94 -8.09 11.20
CA TYR A 81 -8.32 -8.47 11.49
C TYR A 81 -8.41 -9.33 12.75
N ALA A 82 -8.94 -8.74 13.86
CA ALA A 82 -8.95 -9.37 15.19
C ALA A 82 -9.71 -10.71 15.24
N ARG A 83 -10.79 -10.83 14.47
CA ARG A 83 -11.67 -12.02 14.49
C ARG A 83 -11.24 -13.14 13.53
N ALA A 84 -10.17 -12.97 12.74
CA ALA A 84 -9.68 -14.04 11.89
C ALA A 84 -8.97 -15.11 12.73
N ASN A 85 -9.19 -16.38 12.37
CA ASN A 85 -8.45 -17.51 12.93
C ASN A 85 -6.94 -17.34 12.70
N VAL A 86 -6.10 -17.80 13.63
CA VAL A 86 -4.63 -17.73 13.56
C VAL A 86 -4.10 -18.31 12.24
N LYS A 87 -4.58 -19.48 11.82
CA LYS A 87 -4.21 -20.12 10.54
C LYS A 87 -4.49 -19.24 9.33
N VAL A 88 -5.61 -18.51 9.34
CA VAL A 88 -5.97 -17.59 8.25
C VAL A 88 -5.05 -16.39 8.22
N LYS A 89 -4.68 -15.83 9.37
CA LYS A 89 -3.71 -14.73 9.48
C LYS A 89 -2.33 -15.13 8.96
N GLU A 90 -1.86 -16.33 9.31
CA GLU A 90 -0.60 -16.88 8.81
C GLU A 90 -0.61 -17.06 7.28
N GLN A 91 -1.71 -17.56 6.72
CA GLN A 91 -1.86 -17.72 5.27
C GLN A 91 -1.80 -16.36 4.54
N TRP A 92 -2.43 -15.32 5.10
CA TRP A 92 -2.36 -13.98 4.53
C TRP A 92 -0.95 -13.38 4.60
N GLY A 93 -0.28 -13.56 5.75
CA GLY A 93 1.12 -13.15 5.90
C GLY A 93 2.00 -13.78 4.84
N LYS A 94 1.96 -15.11 4.71
CA LYS A 94 2.71 -15.85 3.69
C LYS A 94 2.39 -15.43 2.25
N MET A 95 1.13 -15.08 1.98
CA MET A 95 0.72 -14.62 0.65
C MET A 95 1.29 -13.24 0.32
N ILE A 96 1.27 -12.31 1.28
CA ILE A 96 1.84 -10.97 1.11
C ILE A 96 3.37 -11.07 0.99
N GLU A 97 4.02 -11.81 1.89
CA GLU A 97 5.47 -12.01 1.88
C GLU A 97 5.93 -12.64 0.54
N ARG A 98 5.22 -13.68 0.07
CA ARG A 98 5.50 -14.27 -1.24
C ARG A 98 5.35 -13.25 -2.36
N TYR A 99 4.28 -12.42 -2.36
CA TYR A 99 4.08 -11.40 -3.38
C TYR A 99 5.24 -10.39 -3.38
N LEU A 100 5.60 -9.86 -2.22
CA LEU A 100 6.68 -8.88 -2.08
C LEU A 100 8.03 -9.43 -2.55
N SER A 101 8.30 -10.73 -2.33
CA SER A 101 9.58 -11.36 -2.68
C SER A 101 9.64 -11.90 -4.11
N THR A 102 8.50 -12.16 -4.77
CA THR A 102 8.50 -12.85 -6.08
C THR A 102 7.97 -12.01 -7.24
N SER A 103 7.29 -10.89 -7.00
CA SER A 103 6.82 -10.04 -8.10
C SER A 103 7.97 -9.26 -8.73
N ALA A 104 8.37 -9.66 -9.94
CA ALA A 104 9.40 -8.97 -10.73
C ALA A 104 8.94 -7.59 -11.24
N GLN A 105 7.64 -7.33 -11.24
CA GLN A 105 7.05 -6.08 -11.75
C GLN A 105 6.77 -5.05 -10.65
N LEU A 106 6.93 -5.44 -9.37
CA LEU A 106 6.72 -4.54 -8.24
C LEU A 106 7.74 -3.40 -8.25
N ARG A 107 7.27 -2.15 -8.27
CA ARG A 107 8.11 -0.93 -8.30
C ARG A 107 8.07 -0.18 -6.98
N ALA A 108 6.92 -0.14 -6.33
CA ALA A 108 6.79 0.52 -5.04
C ALA A 108 5.68 -0.11 -4.19
N VAL A 109 5.82 0.03 -2.87
CA VAL A 109 4.81 -0.39 -1.90
C VAL A 109 4.36 0.83 -1.09
N PHE A 110 3.06 1.08 -1.12
CA PHE A 110 2.39 2.10 -0.34
C PHE A 110 1.82 1.47 0.93
N LEU A 111 2.35 1.85 2.09
CA LEU A 111 1.87 1.39 3.39
C LEU A 111 0.93 2.43 4.01
N LEU A 112 -0.32 2.04 4.21
CA LEU A 112 -1.36 2.90 4.75
C LEU A 112 -1.42 2.79 6.28
N LEU A 113 -1.34 3.94 6.94
CA LEU A 113 -1.47 4.10 8.39
C LEU A 113 -2.57 5.11 8.71
N ASP A 114 -3.31 4.87 9.78
CA ASP A 114 -4.32 5.83 10.26
C ASP A 114 -3.62 6.97 11.02
N ILE A 115 -3.65 8.19 10.49
CA ILE A 115 -2.93 9.35 11.06
C ILE A 115 -3.31 9.67 12.51
N ARG A 116 -4.45 9.18 12.98
CA ARG A 116 -4.97 9.45 14.33
C ARG A 116 -4.29 8.65 15.44
N HIS A 117 -3.54 7.59 15.07
CA HIS A 117 -2.98 6.61 15.99
C HIS A 117 -1.50 6.38 15.73
N GLU A 118 -0.78 5.96 16.74
CA GLU A 118 0.57 5.41 16.56
C GLU A 118 0.51 4.11 15.75
N PRO A 119 1.55 3.78 14.96
CA PRO A 119 1.69 2.49 14.33
C PRO A 119 1.62 1.36 15.37
N THR A 120 0.94 0.30 15.03
CA THR A 120 0.90 -0.90 15.88
C THR A 120 2.03 -1.85 15.52
N GLY A 121 2.36 -2.81 16.38
CA GLY A 121 3.37 -3.83 16.06
C GLY A 121 3.13 -4.56 14.72
N GLN A 122 1.86 -4.68 14.27
CA GLN A 122 1.55 -5.23 12.94
C GLN A 122 1.88 -4.25 11.79
N ASP A 123 1.77 -2.96 12.03
CA ASP A 123 2.15 -1.93 11.06
C ASP A 123 3.68 -1.90 10.92
N VAL A 124 4.40 -2.00 12.04
CA VAL A 124 5.87 -2.11 12.08
C VAL A 124 6.34 -3.39 11.39
N MET A 125 5.73 -4.53 11.68
CA MET A 125 6.04 -5.80 11.01
C MET A 125 5.86 -5.70 9.48
N MET A 126 4.79 -5.06 9.00
CA MET A 126 4.57 -4.86 7.57
C MET A 126 5.61 -3.91 6.97
N TYR A 127 5.97 -2.86 7.69
CA TYR A 127 7.04 -1.94 7.31
C TYR A 127 8.37 -2.68 7.16
N ASP A 128 8.72 -3.54 8.12
CA ASP A 128 9.94 -4.36 8.10
C ASP A 128 9.95 -5.34 6.92
N TRP A 129 8.83 -6.01 6.63
CA TRP A 129 8.73 -6.91 5.47
C TRP A 129 8.96 -6.19 4.13
N ILE A 130 8.45 -4.97 3.99
CA ILE A 130 8.66 -4.16 2.79
C ILE A 130 10.15 -3.82 2.65
N LEU A 131 10.81 -3.40 3.75
CA LEU A 131 12.25 -3.11 3.75
C LEU A 131 13.09 -4.36 3.44
N GLN A 132 12.77 -5.51 4.05
CA GLN A 132 13.44 -6.79 3.82
C GLN A 132 13.29 -7.29 2.38
N ALA A 133 12.17 -6.96 1.73
CA ALA A 133 11.97 -7.24 0.31
C ALA A 133 12.74 -6.27 -0.62
N GLY A 134 13.48 -5.32 -0.07
CA GLY A 134 14.32 -4.37 -0.83
C GLY A 134 13.60 -3.10 -1.28
N PHE A 135 12.38 -2.85 -0.79
CA PHE A 135 11.61 -1.65 -1.14
C PHE A 135 11.67 -0.59 -0.05
N THR A 136 11.68 0.68 -0.46
CA THR A 136 11.41 1.80 0.44
C THR A 136 9.92 2.06 0.46
N PRO A 137 9.21 1.84 1.60
CA PRO A 137 7.78 2.07 1.65
C PRO A 137 7.44 3.56 1.56
N VAL A 138 6.45 3.90 0.73
CA VAL A 138 5.80 5.21 0.75
C VAL A 138 4.64 5.15 1.74
N ILE A 139 4.68 5.93 2.81
CA ILE A 139 3.64 5.92 3.84
C ILE A 139 2.49 6.84 3.44
N ILE A 140 1.28 6.31 3.43
CA ILE A 140 0.06 7.11 3.27
C ILE A 140 -0.63 7.25 4.62
N ALA A 141 -0.55 8.45 5.21
CA ALA A 141 -1.20 8.76 6.47
C ALA A 141 -2.69 9.09 6.21
N THR A 142 -3.54 8.09 6.31
CA THR A 142 -4.97 8.16 5.96
C THR A 142 -5.80 8.89 7.00
N LYS A 143 -7.03 9.29 6.63
CA LYS A 143 -8.03 9.96 7.50
C LYS A 143 -7.55 11.31 8.03
N ALA A 144 -6.78 12.05 7.25
CA ALA A 144 -6.28 13.37 7.62
C ALA A 144 -7.42 14.38 7.87
N ASP A 145 -8.60 14.14 7.32
CA ASP A 145 -9.84 14.91 7.59
C ASP A 145 -10.40 14.71 9.01
N LYS A 146 -9.97 13.69 9.74
CA LYS A 146 -10.44 13.40 11.10
C LYS A 146 -9.60 14.05 12.20
N ILE A 147 -8.61 14.84 11.84
CA ILE A 147 -7.79 15.63 12.77
C ILE A 147 -7.70 17.10 12.33
N LYS A 148 -7.36 17.99 13.25
CA LYS A 148 -7.15 19.40 12.91
C LYS A 148 -5.91 19.56 12.02
N ARG A 149 -5.98 20.46 11.03
CA ARG A 149 -4.84 20.74 10.12
C ARG A 149 -3.54 21.06 10.88
N SER A 150 -3.62 21.77 11.99
CA SER A 150 -2.47 22.08 12.85
C SER A 150 -1.82 20.86 13.49
N GLN A 151 -2.50 19.73 13.57
CA GLN A 151 -1.99 18.48 14.15
C GLN A 151 -1.32 17.56 13.13
N ILE A 152 -1.55 17.80 11.83
CA ILE A 152 -1.07 16.89 10.77
C ILE A 152 0.45 16.70 10.86
N GLN A 153 1.23 17.78 10.95
CA GLN A 153 2.70 17.69 11.01
C GLN A 153 3.20 16.95 12.24
N LYS A 154 2.55 17.17 13.39
CA LYS A 154 2.86 16.46 14.64
C LYS A 154 2.62 14.94 14.47
N GLN A 155 1.50 14.56 13.88
CA GLN A 155 1.17 13.16 13.67
C GLN A 155 2.10 12.50 12.63
N VAL A 156 2.43 13.19 11.55
CA VAL A 156 3.42 12.72 10.56
C VAL A 156 4.79 12.48 11.22
N ALA A 157 5.23 13.40 12.10
CA ALA A 157 6.47 13.22 12.85
C ALA A 157 6.41 12.03 13.81
N LEU A 158 5.25 11.80 14.46
CA LEU A 158 5.01 10.66 15.34
C LEU A 158 5.10 9.33 14.53
N LEU A 159 4.37 9.21 13.41
CA LEU A 159 4.42 8.03 12.55
C LEU A 159 5.87 7.71 12.12
N ARG A 160 6.61 8.73 11.67
CA ARG A 160 8.01 8.58 11.24
C ARG A 160 8.90 8.09 12.37
N ARG A 161 8.76 8.68 13.56
CA ARG A 161 9.54 8.31 14.75
C ARG A 161 9.27 6.87 15.14
N THR A 162 7.99 6.50 15.34
CA THR A 162 7.62 5.14 15.76
C THR A 162 8.10 4.08 14.79
N LEU A 163 7.91 4.27 13.47
CA LEU A 163 8.39 3.31 12.47
C LEU A 163 9.91 3.13 12.52
N ARG A 164 10.68 4.22 12.78
CA ARG A 164 12.15 4.13 12.86
C ARG A 164 12.64 3.51 14.18
N GLU A 165 11.99 3.84 15.29
CA GLU A 165 12.40 3.38 16.62
C GLU A 165 12.01 1.92 16.89
N GLU A 166 10.87 1.46 16.35
CA GLU A 166 10.34 0.11 16.58
C GLU A 166 10.69 -0.88 15.46
N SER A 167 11.25 -0.42 14.33
CA SER A 167 11.72 -1.30 13.25
C SER A 167 12.86 -2.19 13.72
N HIS A 168 12.82 -3.46 13.32
CA HIS A 168 13.87 -4.45 13.58
C HIS A 168 14.87 -4.55 12.40
N VAL A 169 14.69 -3.74 11.36
CA VAL A 169 15.59 -3.67 10.20
C VAL A 169 16.63 -2.58 10.44
N ASP A 170 17.90 -2.88 10.17
CA ASP A 170 19.00 -1.95 10.36
C ASP A 170 18.76 -0.61 9.66
N ALA A 171 18.99 0.49 10.39
CA ALA A 171 18.87 1.86 9.88
C ALA A 171 19.76 2.17 8.66
N GLY A 172 20.77 1.33 8.40
CA GLY A 172 21.62 1.38 7.21
C GLY A 172 21.00 0.77 5.97
N THR A 173 19.85 0.08 6.07
CA THR A 173 19.15 -0.49 4.92
C THR A 173 18.67 0.64 4.00
N ALA A 174 18.98 0.53 2.71
CA ALA A 174 18.52 1.48 1.71
C ALA A 174 17.00 1.64 1.83
N GLY A 175 16.53 2.86 2.05
CA GLY A 175 15.10 3.15 2.23
C GLY A 175 14.66 3.50 3.65
N ALA A 176 15.36 3.04 4.69
CA ALA A 176 15.02 3.42 6.07
C ALA A 176 15.30 4.93 6.34
N GLN A 177 16.23 5.54 5.58
CA GLN A 177 16.66 6.93 5.79
C GLN A 177 15.73 7.98 5.17
N SER A 178 15.06 7.69 4.05
CA SER A 178 14.21 8.64 3.32
C SER A 178 12.72 8.26 3.36
N LEU A 179 12.13 8.21 4.55
CA LEU A 179 10.72 7.83 4.70
C LEU A 179 9.80 8.97 4.25
N GLN A 180 9.20 8.81 3.06
CA GLN A 180 8.17 9.72 2.57
C GLN A 180 6.83 9.40 3.23
N ILE A 181 6.16 10.41 3.79
CA ILE A 181 4.83 10.27 4.40
C ILE A 181 3.91 11.31 3.79
N ILE A 182 2.82 10.85 3.15
CA ILE A 182 1.83 11.70 2.49
C ILE A 182 0.51 11.62 3.27
N PRO A 183 0.06 12.73 3.87
CA PRO A 183 -1.27 12.80 4.47
C PRO A 183 -2.36 12.67 3.38
N TRP A 184 -3.34 11.82 3.64
CA TRP A 184 -4.45 11.57 2.71
C TRP A 184 -5.81 11.72 3.37
N SER A 185 -6.74 12.38 2.68
CA SER A 185 -8.15 12.46 3.05
C SER A 185 -9.03 11.77 2.01
N GLY A 186 -9.78 10.76 2.44
CA GLY A 186 -10.79 10.12 1.61
C GLY A 186 -11.99 11.02 1.29
N GLU A 187 -12.23 12.05 2.11
CA GLU A 187 -13.33 13.00 1.97
C GLU A 187 -12.97 14.12 0.98
N THR A 188 -11.87 14.82 1.23
CA THR A 188 -11.45 15.98 0.42
C THR A 188 -10.57 15.63 -0.77
N LYS A 189 -10.05 14.39 -0.84
CA LYS A 189 -9.05 13.92 -1.81
C LYS A 189 -7.71 14.67 -1.72
N SER A 190 -7.46 15.38 -0.63
CA SER A 190 -6.15 15.98 -0.34
C SER A 190 -5.08 14.87 -0.28
N GLY A 191 -3.88 15.12 -0.83
CA GLY A 191 -2.79 14.15 -0.96
C GLY A 191 -2.82 13.33 -2.26
N ARG A 192 -3.87 13.44 -3.10
CA ARG A 192 -3.98 12.67 -4.34
C ARG A 192 -2.91 13.04 -5.36
N GLU A 193 -2.69 14.32 -5.56
CA GLU A 193 -1.73 14.79 -6.56
C GLU A 193 -0.29 14.44 -6.15
N GLU A 194 0.00 14.45 -4.84
CA GLU A 194 1.29 14.01 -4.30
C GLU A 194 1.52 12.51 -4.55
N ILE A 195 0.48 11.68 -4.36
CA ILE A 195 0.56 10.25 -4.67
C ILE A 195 0.72 10.01 -6.16
N TYR A 196 0.01 10.75 -7.01
CA TYR A 196 0.19 10.68 -8.46
C TYR A 196 1.60 11.08 -8.89
N ALA A 197 2.18 12.12 -8.29
CA ALA A 197 3.56 12.51 -8.58
C ALA A 197 4.57 11.40 -8.24
N VAL A 198 4.36 10.68 -7.14
CA VAL A 198 5.17 9.51 -6.78
C VAL A 198 5.02 8.39 -7.79
N LEU A 199 3.79 8.06 -8.18
CA LEU A 199 3.52 7.02 -9.21
C LEU A 199 4.14 7.40 -10.55
N ASP A 200 3.98 8.66 -10.99
CA ASP A 200 4.57 9.17 -12.24
C ASP A 200 6.11 9.10 -12.21
N GLY A 201 6.75 9.38 -11.06
CA GLY A 201 8.19 9.23 -10.89
C GLY A 201 8.67 7.80 -11.12
N PHE A 202 8.05 6.82 -10.47
CA PHE A 202 8.40 5.41 -10.65
C PHE A 202 8.12 4.88 -12.07
N LEU A 203 7.10 5.40 -12.76
CA LEU A 203 6.83 5.03 -14.16
C LEU A 203 7.90 5.58 -15.09
N ALA A 204 8.35 6.83 -14.90
CA ALA A 204 9.40 7.44 -15.71
C ALA A 204 10.74 6.69 -15.53
N ASP A 205 11.09 6.28 -14.31
CA ASP A 205 12.32 5.51 -14.04
C ASP A 205 12.28 4.11 -14.70
N ALA A 206 11.10 3.52 -14.83
CA ALA A 206 10.92 2.21 -15.48
C ALA A 206 11.16 2.27 -17.01
N ASP A 207 10.81 3.38 -17.66
CA ASP A 207 11.00 3.58 -19.10
C ASP A 207 12.50 3.77 -19.45
N ILE A 208 13.32 4.27 -18.53
CA ILE A 208 14.77 4.50 -18.74
C ILE A 208 15.56 3.19 -18.59
N GLY A 209 15.09 2.23 -17.79
CA GLY A 209 15.77 0.95 -17.52
C GLY A 209 15.48 -0.17 -18.53
N GLY A 210 14.60 0.04 -19.51
CA GLY A 210 14.20 -0.95 -20.52
C GLY A 210 14.90 -0.88 -21.87
N GLY A 211 15.96 -0.08 -21.98
CA GLY A 211 16.70 0.20 -23.24
C GLY A 211 18.14 -0.34 -23.24
N GLU A 212 18.35 -1.64 -22.92
CA GLU A 212 19.59 -2.37 -23.24
C GLU A 212 19.26 -3.77 -23.74
#